data_7650b98b72968fbc8ed39971c4671e60
#
_entry.id   7650b98b72968fbc8ed39971c4671e60
#
_cell.length_a   1.000
_cell.length_b   1.000
_cell.length_c   1.000
_cell.angle_alpha   90.00
_cell.angle_beta   90.00
_cell.angle_gamma   90.00
#
_symmetry.space_group_name_H-M   'P 1'
#
loop_
_entity.id
_entity.type
_entity.pdbx_description
1 polymer ?
#
loop_
_entity_poly.entity_id
_entity_poly.type
_entity_poly.pdbx_seq_one_letter_code
_entity_poly.pdbx_strand_id
1 'polypeptide(L)'
;MEEKQKGCIFCKKPMERKDKKNLILWKGDYAFVIMNKFPYNNGHLMVVPNRHCIDLDQLGDEEFQELAYLMKASIQVLKEFLHPQGFNIGMNIGKVGGAGEEHIHFHIVPRWTGDTNFMPVLGETKIIPEYLERTYQKLHSAFRDLAQRERGQKGGWKK
;
A
#
# COMPACT_ATOMS: atom_id res chain seq x y z
N MET A 1 -16.77 16.56 -12.62
CA MET A 1 -15.80 15.56 -13.18
C MET A 1 -14.42 16.08 -12.85
N GLU A 2 -13.84 15.56 -11.76
CA GLU A 2 -12.50 15.94 -11.33
C GLU A 2 -11.49 15.53 -12.40
N GLU A 3 -10.67 16.46 -12.84
CA GLU A 3 -9.58 16.19 -13.75
C GLU A 3 -8.64 15.19 -13.10
N LYS A 4 -8.68 13.95 -13.59
CA LYS A 4 -7.64 12.97 -13.28
C LYS A 4 -6.33 13.57 -13.75
N GLN A 5 -5.46 13.95 -12.82
CA GLN A 5 -4.17 14.56 -13.19
C GLN A 5 -3.43 13.62 -14.14
N LYS A 6 -3.28 14.07 -15.39
CA LYS A 6 -2.52 13.36 -16.41
C LYS A 6 -1.09 13.15 -15.87
N GLY A 7 -0.75 11.89 -15.54
CA GLY A 7 0.58 11.54 -15.07
C GLY A 7 0.65 10.88 -13.66
N CYS A 8 -0.39 11.01 -12.82
CA CYS A 8 -0.38 10.37 -11.49
C CYS A 8 -0.44 8.84 -11.60
N ILE A 9 0.59 8.18 -11.06
CA ILE A 9 0.70 6.72 -11.10
C ILE A 9 -0.42 6.03 -10.29
N PHE A 10 -0.84 6.62 -9.18
CA PHE A 10 -1.88 6.08 -8.31
C PHE A 10 -3.29 6.23 -8.89
N CYS A 11 -3.53 7.23 -9.73
CA CYS A 11 -4.77 7.32 -10.48
C CYS A 11 -4.82 6.34 -11.67
N LYS A 12 -3.66 6.11 -12.31
CA LYS A 12 -3.56 5.32 -13.54
C LYS A 12 -3.59 3.81 -13.28
N LYS A 13 -2.76 3.32 -12.36
CA LYS A 13 -2.55 1.88 -12.14
C LYS A 13 -3.81 1.08 -11.83
N PRO A 14 -4.74 1.55 -10.95
CA PRO A 14 -5.96 0.79 -10.67
C PRO A 14 -6.89 0.63 -11.86
N MET A 15 -6.80 1.57 -12.82
CA MET A 15 -7.65 1.59 -14.03
C MET A 15 -7.14 0.65 -15.13
N GLU A 16 -5.86 0.31 -15.13
CA GLU A 16 -5.25 -0.53 -16.16
C GLU A 16 -5.73 -2.00 -16.10
N ARG A 17 -6.42 -2.42 -15.05
CA ARG A 17 -6.87 -3.82 -14.82
C ARG A 17 -5.73 -4.84 -14.95
N LYS A 18 -4.53 -4.44 -14.54
CA LYS A 18 -3.31 -5.26 -14.57
C LYS A 18 -2.73 -5.35 -13.15
N ASP A 19 -3.54 -5.79 -12.19
CA ASP A 19 -3.23 -5.70 -10.77
C ASP A 19 -1.92 -6.39 -10.40
N LYS A 20 -1.66 -7.58 -10.93
CA LYS A 20 -0.39 -8.29 -10.71
C LYS A 20 0.81 -7.48 -11.23
N LYS A 21 0.73 -6.95 -12.45
CA LYS A 21 1.80 -6.13 -13.04
C LYS A 21 2.02 -4.84 -12.26
N ASN A 22 0.94 -4.25 -11.77
CA ASN A 22 0.94 -3.00 -11.01
C ASN A 22 1.18 -3.20 -9.51
N LEU A 23 1.32 -4.46 -9.05
CA LEU A 23 1.54 -4.83 -7.66
C LEU A 23 0.39 -4.41 -6.72
N ILE A 24 -0.84 -4.32 -7.24
CA ILE A 24 -2.02 -4.02 -6.45
C ILE A 24 -2.50 -5.29 -5.75
N LEU A 25 -2.55 -5.24 -4.43
CA LEU A 25 -2.92 -6.38 -3.57
C LEU A 25 -4.41 -6.45 -3.27
N TRP A 26 -5.03 -5.29 -3.12
CA TRP A 26 -6.45 -5.17 -2.78
C TRP A 26 -7.04 -3.86 -3.32
N LYS A 27 -8.31 -3.91 -3.75
CA LYS A 27 -9.09 -2.74 -4.15
C LYS A 27 -10.36 -2.67 -3.31
N GLY A 28 -10.51 -1.57 -2.56
CA GLY A 28 -11.73 -1.22 -1.85
C GLY A 28 -12.58 -0.21 -2.61
N ASP A 29 -13.66 0.24 -1.97
CA ASP A 29 -14.58 1.22 -2.55
C ASP A 29 -13.93 2.62 -2.62
N TYR A 30 -13.14 2.99 -1.60
CA TYR A 30 -12.53 4.31 -1.45
C TYR A 30 -11.00 4.30 -1.48
N ALA A 31 -10.38 3.14 -1.30
CA ALA A 31 -8.92 3.03 -1.26
C ALA A 31 -8.42 1.68 -1.79
N PHE A 32 -7.15 1.59 -2.07
CA PHE A 32 -6.50 0.34 -2.48
C PHE A 32 -5.15 0.16 -1.78
N VAL A 33 -4.68 -1.09 -1.76
CA VAL A 33 -3.37 -1.47 -1.23
C VAL A 33 -2.47 -1.89 -2.38
N ILE A 34 -1.27 -1.33 -2.42
CA ILE A 34 -0.27 -1.58 -3.46
C ILE A 34 1.10 -1.81 -2.83
N MET A 35 1.88 -2.74 -3.37
CA MET A 35 3.29 -2.87 -2.99
C MET A 35 4.12 -1.76 -3.61
N ASN A 36 5.09 -1.25 -2.86
CA ASN A 36 6.06 -0.34 -3.42
C ASN A 36 7.00 -1.09 -4.37
N LYS A 37 7.14 -0.60 -5.60
CA LYS A 37 8.06 -1.18 -6.59
C LYS A 37 9.52 -1.00 -6.22
N PHE A 38 9.82 0.05 -5.44
CA PHE A 38 11.15 0.38 -4.93
C PHE A 38 11.11 0.38 -3.40
N PRO A 39 10.94 -0.80 -2.75
CA PRO A 39 10.66 -0.86 -1.32
C PRO A 39 11.88 -0.48 -0.50
N TYR A 40 11.63 0.18 0.66
CA TYR A 40 12.67 0.39 1.67
C TYR A 40 13.05 -0.93 2.35
N ASN A 41 12.06 -1.81 2.54
CA ASN A 41 12.21 -3.16 3.07
C ASN A 41 11.23 -4.11 2.39
N ASN A 42 11.47 -5.42 2.54
CA ASN A 42 10.54 -6.43 2.05
C ASN A 42 9.14 -6.20 2.63
N GLY A 43 8.13 -6.26 1.76
CA GLY A 43 6.75 -6.05 2.18
C GLY A 43 6.36 -4.60 2.43
N HIS A 44 7.12 -3.62 1.92
CA HIS A 44 6.74 -2.22 1.95
C HIS A 44 5.44 -2.02 1.15
N LEU A 45 4.37 -1.72 1.86
CA LEU A 45 3.05 -1.46 1.30
C LEU A 45 2.71 0.02 1.34
N MET A 46 1.80 0.40 0.45
CA MET A 46 1.16 1.71 0.46
C MET A 46 -0.35 1.54 0.43
N VAL A 47 -1.05 2.32 1.24
CA VAL A 47 -2.51 2.44 1.22
C VAL A 47 -2.86 3.80 0.63
N VAL A 48 -3.63 3.79 -0.45
CA VAL A 48 -3.82 4.93 -1.34
C VAL A 48 -5.31 5.18 -1.53
N PRO A 49 -5.84 6.41 -1.37
CA PRO A 49 -7.22 6.72 -1.71
C PRO A 49 -7.46 6.58 -3.23
N ASN A 50 -8.65 6.12 -3.61
CA ASN A 50 -9.03 6.00 -5.03
C ASN A 50 -9.15 7.37 -5.71
N ARG A 51 -9.65 8.37 -4.95
CA ARG A 51 -9.77 9.75 -5.42
C ARG A 51 -8.42 10.46 -5.27
N HIS A 52 -8.06 11.24 -6.28
CA HIS A 52 -6.83 12.04 -6.22
C HIS A 52 -6.96 13.13 -5.16
N CYS A 53 -6.16 13.02 -4.11
CA CYS A 53 -6.06 13.98 -3.01
C CYS A 53 -4.60 14.31 -2.78
N ILE A 54 -4.30 15.56 -2.46
CA ILE A 54 -2.93 16.02 -2.18
C ILE A 54 -2.71 16.34 -0.70
N ASP A 55 -3.77 16.37 0.08
CA ASP A 55 -3.74 16.61 1.52
C ASP A 55 -4.74 15.72 2.26
N LEU A 56 -4.47 15.46 3.53
CA LEU A 56 -5.26 14.57 4.36
C LEU A 56 -6.64 15.16 4.69
N ASP A 57 -6.72 16.47 4.86
CA ASP A 57 -7.96 17.20 5.16
C ASP A 57 -8.98 17.20 4.01
N GLN A 58 -8.56 16.81 2.82
CA GLN A 58 -9.44 16.65 1.66
C GLN A 58 -10.24 15.34 1.67
N LEU A 59 -9.89 14.38 2.54
CA LEU A 59 -10.59 13.10 2.62
C LEU A 59 -11.93 13.24 3.34
N GLY A 60 -12.96 12.59 2.80
CA GLY A 60 -14.21 12.38 3.50
C GLY A 60 -14.09 11.31 4.59
N ASP A 61 -15.04 11.29 5.52
CA ASP A 61 -15.04 10.37 6.67
C ASP A 61 -15.00 8.90 6.22
N GLU A 62 -15.78 8.53 5.22
CA GLU A 62 -15.84 7.16 4.69
C GLU A 62 -14.52 6.76 4.01
N GLU A 63 -13.90 7.68 3.28
CA GLU A 63 -12.59 7.47 2.65
C GLU A 63 -11.52 7.23 3.71
N PHE A 64 -11.52 8.05 4.76
CA PHE A 64 -10.56 7.93 5.86
C PHE A 64 -10.77 6.66 6.68
N GLN A 65 -12.02 6.26 6.95
CA GLN A 65 -12.33 5.02 7.63
C GLN A 65 -11.81 3.80 6.85
N GLU A 66 -12.01 3.76 5.54
CA GLU A 66 -11.51 2.65 4.73
C GLU A 66 -9.99 2.64 4.66
N LEU A 67 -9.33 3.79 4.55
CA LEU A 67 -7.87 3.90 4.63
C LEU A 67 -7.33 3.33 5.94
N ALA A 68 -7.91 3.73 7.07
CA ALA A 68 -7.51 3.24 8.39
C ALA A 68 -7.73 1.73 8.53
N TYR A 69 -8.83 1.24 8.00
CA TYR A 69 -9.15 -0.18 7.97
C TYR A 69 -8.13 -0.98 7.14
N LEU A 70 -7.80 -0.50 5.93
CA LEU A 70 -6.82 -1.15 5.06
C LEU A 70 -5.40 -1.09 5.63
N MET A 71 -5.04 -0.04 6.38
CA MET A 71 -3.77 -0.01 7.12
C MET A 71 -3.73 -1.11 8.18
N LYS A 72 -4.80 -1.27 8.97
CA LYS A 72 -4.91 -2.34 9.96
C LYS A 72 -4.82 -3.72 9.29
N ALA A 73 -5.55 -3.96 8.22
CA ALA A 73 -5.53 -5.19 7.46
C ALA A 73 -4.13 -5.50 6.90
N SER A 74 -3.45 -4.49 6.37
CA SER A 74 -2.08 -4.62 5.87
C SER A 74 -1.09 -5.05 6.95
N ILE A 75 -1.20 -4.47 8.16
CA ILE A 75 -0.36 -4.86 9.31
C ILE A 75 -0.63 -6.33 9.70
N GLN A 76 -1.90 -6.75 9.74
CA GLN A 76 -2.25 -8.14 10.06
C GLN A 76 -1.65 -9.12 9.05
N VAL A 77 -1.81 -8.85 7.76
CA VAL A 77 -1.25 -9.67 6.68
C VAL A 77 0.27 -9.73 6.78
N LEU A 78 0.94 -8.59 6.96
CA LEU A 78 2.40 -8.54 7.07
C LEU A 78 2.91 -9.30 8.30
N LYS A 79 2.23 -9.21 9.44
CA LYS A 79 2.58 -9.98 10.64
C LYS A 79 2.46 -11.49 10.43
N GLU A 80 1.41 -11.92 9.75
CA GLU A 80 1.15 -13.34 9.49
C GLU A 80 2.20 -13.97 8.55
N PHE A 81 2.64 -13.23 7.53
CA PHE A 81 3.46 -13.80 6.46
C PHE A 81 4.94 -13.44 6.49
N LEU A 82 5.30 -12.31 7.08
CA LEU A 82 6.69 -11.84 7.10
C LEU A 82 7.28 -11.75 8.52
N HIS A 83 6.43 -11.88 9.54
CA HIS A 83 6.83 -11.85 10.95
C HIS A 83 7.77 -10.68 11.31
N PRO A 84 7.44 -9.42 10.96
CA PRO A 84 8.26 -8.28 11.31
C PRO A 84 8.26 -8.02 12.82
N GLN A 85 9.34 -7.44 13.32
CA GLN A 85 9.48 -7.06 14.72
C GLN A 85 8.87 -5.67 15.02
N GLY A 86 8.67 -4.87 13.98
CA GLY A 86 8.05 -3.55 14.09
C GLY A 86 7.63 -3.00 12.73
N PHE A 87 7.07 -1.78 12.75
CA PHE A 87 6.65 -1.06 11.56
C PHE A 87 6.99 0.41 11.67
N ASN A 88 7.36 1.02 10.55
CA ASN A 88 7.26 2.46 10.37
C ASN A 88 6.04 2.74 9.48
N ILE A 89 5.16 3.58 9.98
CA ILE A 89 3.93 3.97 9.28
C ILE A 89 3.90 5.49 9.20
N GLY A 90 3.66 6.02 8.02
CA GLY A 90 3.62 7.47 7.85
C GLY A 90 3.19 7.88 6.45
N MET A 91 3.03 9.18 6.28
CA MET A 91 2.64 9.84 5.04
C MET A 91 3.52 11.07 4.83
N ASN A 92 3.91 11.32 3.61
CA ASN A 92 4.56 12.57 3.22
C ASN A 92 3.54 13.46 2.52
N ILE A 93 3.37 14.69 3.00
CA ILE A 93 2.48 15.69 2.40
C ILE A 93 3.32 16.84 1.88
N GLY A 94 3.11 17.17 0.61
CA GLY A 94 3.83 18.24 -0.07
C GLY A 94 5.31 17.90 -0.35
N LYS A 95 5.90 18.64 -1.27
CA LYS A 95 7.30 18.42 -1.70
C LYS A 95 8.32 18.62 -0.56
N VAL A 96 8.07 19.60 0.29
CA VAL A 96 8.95 19.89 1.45
C VAL A 96 8.85 18.78 2.50
N GLY A 97 7.68 18.12 2.60
CA GLY A 97 7.48 16.94 3.44
C GLY A 97 8.08 15.65 2.86
N GLY A 98 8.71 15.70 1.67
CA GLY A 98 9.36 14.55 1.05
C GLY A 98 8.43 13.71 0.17
N ALA A 99 7.26 14.23 -0.23
CA ALA A 99 6.36 13.52 -1.15
C ALA A 99 7.00 13.38 -2.53
N GLY A 100 7.24 12.14 -2.96
CA GLY A 100 7.66 11.84 -4.34
C GLY A 100 6.51 11.91 -5.33
N GLU A 101 5.31 11.56 -4.88
CA GLU A 101 4.04 11.71 -5.59
C GLU A 101 3.12 12.60 -4.75
N GLU A 102 2.45 13.56 -5.38
CA GLU A 102 1.56 14.50 -4.65
C GLU A 102 0.29 13.79 -4.16
N HIS A 103 -0.19 12.77 -4.90
CA HIS A 103 -1.31 11.95 -4.46
C HIS A 103 -0.98 11.27 -3.13
N ILE A 104 -1.68 11.62 -2.07
CA ILE A 104 -1.38 11.13 -0.72
C ILE A 104 -1.45 9.61 -0.63
N HIS A 105 -0.57 9.04 0.16
CA HIS A 105 -0.52 7.62 0.42
C HIS A 105 0.19 7.33 1.74
N PHE A 106 -0.34 6.37 2.49
CA PHE A 106 0.30 5.88 3.70
C PHE A 106 1.33 4.81 3.35
N HIS A 107 2.54 4.98 3.82
CA HIS A 107 3.57 3.94 3.81
C HIS A 107 3.43 3.03 5.03
N ILE A 108 3.57 1.74 4.82
CA ILE A 108 3.67 0.72 5.86
C ILE A 108 4.95 -0.08 5.58
N VAL A 109 5.98 0.17 6.38
CA VAL A 109 7.29 -0.44 6.20
C VAL A 109 7.57 -1.40 7.34
N PRO A 110 7.59 -2.72 7.08
CA PRO A 110 8.00 -3.71 8.07
C PRO A 110 9.46 -3.54 8.46
N ARG A 111 9.78 -3.77 9.73
CA ARG A 111 11.13 -3.60 10.28
C ARG A 111 11.57 -4.84 11.06
N TRP A 112 12.86 -5.15 10.94
CA TRP A 112 13.53 -6.21 11.71
C TRP A 112 14.80 -5.66 12.37
N THR A 113 15.22 -6.29 13.48
CA THR A 113 16.50 -5.96 14.11
C THR A 113 17.64 -6.17 13.12
N GLY A 114 18.50 -5.15 12.97
CA GLY A 114 19.64 -5.20 12.04
C GLY A 114 19.29 -4.80 10.60
N ASP A 115 18.05 -4.49 10.27
CA ASP A 115 17.74 -3.84 9.01
C ASP A 115 18.23 -2.40 9.08
N THR A 116 19.39 -2.14 8.53
CA THR A 116 19.91 -0.78 8.42
C THR A 116 19.38 -0.15 7.14
N ASN A 117 19.04 1.14 7.21
CA ASN A 117 18.58 1.96 6.07
C ASN A 117 19.70 2.17 5.02
N PHE A 118 20.38 1.09 4.62
CA PHE A 118 21.38 1.16 3.54
C PHE A 118 20.77 1.14 2.14
N MET A 119 19.48 0.84 2.03
CA MET A 119 18.79 0.76 0.73
C MET A 119 18.85 2.05 -0.11
N PRO A 120 18.78 3.27 0.47
CA PRO A 120 18.96 4.48 -0.32
C PRO A 120 20.39 4.72 -0.79
N VAL A 121 21.39 4.19 -0.07
CA VAL A 121 22.82 4.39 -0.38
C VAL A 121 23.32 3.40 -1.44
N LEU A 122 22.73 2.22 -1.50
CA LEU A 122 23.02 1.19 -2.48
C LEU A 122 22.06 1.23 -3.67
N GLY A 123 21.50 2.37 -4.02
CA GLY A 123 20.45 2.65 -5.01
C GLY A 123 20.61 2.04 -6.40
N GLU A 124 21.61 1.19 -6.61
CA GLU A 124 21.75 0.32 -7.78
C GLU A 124 21.42 -1.16 -7.49
N THR A 125 20.99 -1.50 -6.28
CA THR A 125 20.55 -2.86 -6.00
C THR A 125 19.25 -3.09 -6.75
N LYS A 126 19.32 -3.69 -7.93
CA LYS A 126 18.17 -4.22 -8.64
C LYS A 126 17.45 -5.17 -7.69
N ILE A 127 16.36 -4.70 -7.10
CA ILE A 127 15.45 -5.58 -6.37
C ILE A 127 15.06 -6.64 -7.38
N ILE A 128 15.43 -7.88 -7.09
CA ILE A 128 15.25 -8.98 -8.03
C ILE A 128 13.75 -9.07 -8.34
N PRO A 129 13.32 -8.90 -9.58
CA PRO A 129 11.88 -8.90 -9.93
C PRO A 129 11.15 -10.16 -9.44
N GLU A 130 11.84 -11.29 -9.41
CA GLU A 130 11.37 -12.57 -8.88
C GLU A 130 10.99 -12.50 -7.39
N TYR A 131 11.74 -11.72 -6.61
CA TYR A 131 11.46 -11.55 -5.20
C TYR A 131 10.17 -10.74 -4.95
N LEU A 132 9.99 -9.65 -5.70
CA LEU A 132 8.75 -8.87 -5.66
C LEU A 132 7.54 -9.71 -6.09
N GLU A 133 7.68 -10.53 -7.12
CA GLU A 133 6.59 -11.38 -7.60
C GLU A 133 6.20 -12.44 -6.57
N ARG A 134 7.14 -13.11 -5.93
CA ARG A 134 6.87 -14.09 -4.87
C ARG A 134 6.19 -13.45 -3.66
N THR A 135 6.67 -12.29 -3.24
CA THR A 135 6.07 -11.54 -2.15
C THR A 135 4.65 -11.08 -2.52
N TYR A 136 4.46 -10.58 -3.74
CA TYR A 136 3.14 -10.21 -4.25
C TYR A 136 2.15 -11.39 -4.17
N GLN A 137 2.53 -12.55 -4.67
CA GLN A 137 1.64 -13.73 -4.67
C GLN A 137 1.21 -14.13 -3.25
N LYS A 138 2.14 -14.16 -2.31
CA LYS A 138 1.87 -14.48 -0.91
C LYS A 138 0.92 -13.45 -0.27
N LEU A 139 1.22 -12.18 -0.39
CA LEU A 139 0.42 -11.12 0.21
C LEU A 139 -0.95 -10.98 -0.46
N HIS A 140 -1.05 -11.12 -1.77
CA HIS A 140 -2.31 -11.09 -2.50
C HIS A 140 -3.25 -12.23 -2.06
N SER A 141 -2.73 -13.45 -1.91
CA SER A 141 -3.50 -14.57 -1.36
C SER A 141 -3.97 -14.27 0.07
N ALA A 142 -3.08 -13.73 0.90
CA ALA A 142 -3.38 -13.40 2.29
C ALA A 142 -4.47 -12.34 2.44
N PHE A 143 -4.49 -11.31 1.62
CA PHE A 143 -5.58 -10.33 1.60
C PHE A 143 -6.92 -10.96 1.23
N ARG A 144 -6.94 -11.88 0.27
CA ARG A 144 -8.15 -12.60 -0.12
C ARG A 144 -8.67 -13.49 1.02
N ASP A 145 -7.78 -14.20 1.69
CA ASP A 145 -8.12 -15.08 2.82
C ASP A 145 -8.65 -14.26 4.00
N LEU A 146 -8.03 -13.13 4.31
CA LEU A 146 -8.49 -12.22 5.34
C LEU A 146 -9.90 -11.72 5.03
N ALA A 147 -10.15 -11.27 3.81
CA ALA A 147 -11.45 -10.81 3.37
C ALA A 147 -12.54 -11.89 3.48
N GLN A 148 -12.21 -13.14 3.18
CA GLN A 148 -13.15 -14.26 3.33
C GLN A 148 -13.47 -14.56 4.80
N ARG A 149 -12.45 -14.56 5.68
CA ARG A 149 -12.64 -14.76 7.13
C ARG A 149 -13.56 -13.70 7.72
N GLU A 150 -13.39 -12.43 7.35
CA GLU A 150 -14.19 -11.34 7.88
C GLU A 150 -15.62 -11.31 7.34
N ARG A 151 -15.86 -11.76 6.10
CA ARG A 151 -17.23 -11.96 5.58
C ARG A 151 -17.99 -13.03 6.34
N GLY A 152 -17.31 -14.07 6.81
CA GLY A 152 -17.88 -15.12 7.66
C GLY A 152 -18.26 -14.65 9.06
N GLN A 153 -17.66 -13.56 9.55
CA GLN A 153 -17.85 -13.00 10.90
C GLN A 153 -18.79 -11.79 10.92
N LYS A 154 -19.84 -11.73 10.12
CA LYS A 154 -20.88 -10.67 10.10
C LYS A 154 -20.35 -9.27 10.46
N GLY A 155 -19.82 -8.53 9.50
CA GLY A 155 -19.50 -7.11 9.69
C GLY A 155 -18.24 -6.59 9.00
N GLY A 156 -17.54 -7.41 8.23
CA GLY A 156 -16.38 -7.00 7.45
C GLY A 156 -16.72 -6.67 6.01
N TRP A 157 -15.78 -6.23 5.28
CA TRP A 157 -15.65 -5.99 3.85
C TRP A 157 -16.97 -5.94 3.04
N LYS A 158 -17.49 -4.75 2.81
CA LYS A 158 -18.44 -4.53 1.71
C LYS A 158 -17.69 -4.73 0.38
N LYS A 159 -18.38 -5.31 -0.59
CA LYS A 159 -17.87 -5.57 -1.94
C LYS A 159 -17.40 -4.32 -2.63
#